data_4a93edf442c6923886d17381693f4934
#
_entry.id   4a93edf442c6923886d17381693f4934
#
_cell.length_a   1.000
_cell.length_b   1.000
_cell.length_c   1.000
_cell.angle_alpha   90.00
_cell.angle_beta   90.00
_cell.angle_gamma   90.00
#
_symmetry.space_group_name_H-M   'P 1'
#
loop_
_entity.id
_entity.type
_entity.pdbx_description
1 polymer ?
#
loop_
_entity_poly.entity_id
_entity_poly.type
_entity_poly.pdbx_seq_one_letter_code
_entity_poly.pdbx_strand_id
1 'polypeptide(L)'
;MALSDLMELSLSKDTKKLGLSEERIRAQIPALRQYIAFWREYPDIFVEFLCGNNPENFQLYFYQRVFLRSVMRHRYAYATFPRAYSKSFLSVLILMIRCILYPGAHLFVTTGGKEQAAGIAKEKVEELCKLIPGLRNEIDWSRGASKSSKDNVEYIFKNKSKLDIMAARQRSRGKRATGGLVEECILVDQTMLNEVIIPTMNVNRRLPDGSRHEEELVNKSQIFVTTAGWKNTFAYEKLIQTLIQQITEPGQAVVLGGTWRIPVLEKLLQRSFIEELKMDGTYNDASFAREYDSEWSGDAENAFFSSERFDKYRVLLQPEYEFSGRSSKSAYYVLGVDVGRKGCTTEVCVLKVTPQAQGAALKTLVNIFSYDEEHFEQQAINIKKLYYKYKARAIAIDANGLGIGLVDFMVKSQEDPETGDFIPDFGVMNDDEGFYKKFKTPDTETEAMYLIKANAPINTEAHSYVQTQLSSGRIKFLIDETQAKAKLMATKMGQAMDASKRADYLKPFTLTTILREQMLNLVEENEGVNIILKQSSKGIKKDKFSAFEYGLYYIKLEEDRSRKRKKRNISDMMFFTSR
;
A
#
# COMPACT_ATOMS: atom_id res chain seq x y z
N MET A 1 -18.38 -27.66 9.32
CA MET A 1 -19.66 -27.97 8.70
C MET A 1 -19.88 -29.45 8.77
N ALA A 2 -21.01 -29.87 9.35
CA ALA A 2 -21.41 -31.22 9.17
C ALA A 2 -21.73 -31.42 7.68
N LEU A 3 -21.38 -32.55 7.14
CA LEU A 3 -21.68 -32.89 5.74
C LEU A 3 -23.20 -32.98 5.50
N SER A 4 -24.00 -33.13 6.58
CA SER A 4 -25.45 -32.96 6.57
C SER A 4 -25.88 -31.66 5.86
N ASP A 5 -25.17 -30.56 6.08
CA ASP A 5 -25.55 -29.26 5.53
C ASP A 5 -25.17 -29.11 4.03
N LEU A 6 -24.10 -29.77 3.58
CA LEU A 6 -23.78 -29.94 2.16
C LEU A 6 -24.82 -30.82 1.44
N MET A 7 -25.35 -31.78 2.13
CA MET A 7 -26.28 -32.75 1.57
C MET A 7 -27.73 -32.22 1.57
N GLU A 8 -28.16 -31.47 2.58
CA GLU A 8 -29.47 -30.81 2.55
C GLU A 8 -29.57 -29.79 1.40
N LEU A 9 -28.46 -29.14 1.04
CA LEU A 9 -28.38 -28.21 -0.09
C LEU A 9 -28.41 -28.90 -1.47
N SER A 10 -27.84 -30.10 -1.58
CA SER A 10 -27.81 -30.88 -2.84
C SER A 10 -29.00 -31.85 -2.99
N LEU A 11 -29.58 -32.29 -1.90
CA LEU A 11 -30.58 -33.33 -1.85
C LEU A 11 -31.99 -32.94 -2.29
N SER A 12 -32.35 -31.66 -2.31
CA SER A 12 -33.76 -31.28 -2.44
C SER A 12 -34.37 -31.47 -3.84
N LYS A 13 -33.55 -31.55 -4.92
CA LYS A 13 -34.08 -31.73 -6.28
C LYS A 13 -33.40 -32.83 -7.12
N ASP A 14 -32.10 -33.08 -6.96
CA ASP A 14 -31.37 -33.99 -7.85
C ASP A 14 -31.25 -35.42 -7.33
N THR A 15 -31.34 -35.64 -6.03
CA THR A 15 -31.24 -36.97 -5.44
C THR A 15 -32.49 -37.82 -5.65
N LYS A 16 -33.68 -37.21 -5.75
CA LYS A 16 -34.89 -37.90 -6.17
C LYS A 16 -34.78 -38.46 -7.59
N LYS A 17 -34.00 -37.81 -8.47
CA LYS A 17 -33.71 -38.27 -9.83
C LYS A 17 -32.72 -39.42 -9.87
N LEU A 18 -31.84 -39.55 -8.87
CA LEU A 18 -30.82 -40.59 -8.80
C LEU A 18 -31.25 -41.82 -8.01
N GLY A 19 -32.48 -41.85 -7.45
CA GLY A 19 -33.03 -42.99 -6.71
C GLY A 19 -32.28 -43.33 -5.40
N LEU A 20 -31.53 -42.36 -4.84
CA LEU A 20 -30.78 -42.53 -3.60
C LEU A 20 -31.68 -42.21 -2.39
N SER A 21 -31.80 -43.15 -1.44
CA SER A 21 -32.52 -42.91 -0.19
C SER A 21 -31.68 -42.03 0.76
N GLU A 22 -32.36 -41.25 1.62
CA GLU A 22 -31.69 -40.48 2.68
C GLU A 22 -30.77 -41.33 3.57
N GLU A 23 -31.16 -42.56 3.87
CA GLU A 23 -30.35 -43.48 4.67
C GLU A 23 -29.03 -43.85 3.98
N ARG A 24 -29.06 -44.13 2.68
CA ARG A 24 -27.84 -44.39 1.90
C ARG A 24 -26.92 -43.21 1.87
N ILE A 25 -27.46 -42.02 1.77
CA ILE A 25 -26.69 -40.78 1.78
C ILE A 25 -26.07 -40.57 3.17
N ARG A 26 -26.85 -40.68 4.25
CA ARG A 26 -26.35 -40.59 5.63
C ARG A 26 -25.23 -41.60 5.91
N ALA A 27 -25.35 -42.82 5.39
CA ALA A 27 -24.31 -43.84 5.53
C ALA A 27 -22.97 -43.44 4.84
N GLN A 28 -23.02 -42.62 3.80
CA GLN A 28 -21.81 -42.14 3.09
C GLN A 28 -21.17 -40.90 3.71
N ILE A 29 -21.81 -40.23 4.68
CA ILE A 29 -21.30 -39.03 5.31
C ILE A 29 -19.87 -39.16 5.87
N PRO A 30 -19.51 -40.25 6.61
CA PRO A 30 -18.16 -40.41 7.14
C PRO A 30 -17.09 -40.48 6.03
N ALA A 31 -17.37 -41.27 4.98
CA ALA A 31 -16.46 -41.37 3.83
C ALA A 31 -16.27 -40.03 3.12
N LEU A 32 -17.35 -39.30 2.91
CA LEU A 32 -17.30 -37.99 2.25
C LEU A 32 -16.54 -36.96 3.09
N ARG A 33 -16.61 -37.00 4.42
CA ARG A 33 -15.76 -36.17 5.30
C ARG A 33 -14.27 -36.47 5.11
N GLN A 34 -13.91 -37.75 4.96
CA GLN A 34 -12.53 -38.14 4.69
C GLN A 34 -12.07 -37.62 3.32
N TYR A 35 -12.90 -37.70 2.29
CA TYR A 35 -12.61 -37.16 0.97
C TYR A 35 -12.44 -35.64 1.00
N ILE A 36 -13.29 -34.91 1.71
CA ILE A 36 -13.12 -33.44 1.83
C ILE A 36 -11.81 -33.09 2.55
N ALA A 37 -11.47 -33.80 3.63
CA ALA A 37 -10.20 -33.60 4.32
C ALA A 37 -9.02 -33.89 3.37
N PHE A 38 -9.08 -34.97 2.63
CA PHE A 38 -8.10 -35.34 1.63
C PHE A 38 -7.98 -34.28 0.52
N TRP A 39 -9.08 -33.78 -0.03
CA TRP A 39 -9.08 -32.76 -1.07
C TRP A 39 -8.59 -31.39 -0.58
N ARG A 40 -8.76 -31.09 0.68
CA ARG A 40 -8.14 -29.89 1.29
C ARG A 40 -6.62 -29.99 1.31
N GLU A 41 -6.07 -31.18 1.50
CA GLU A 41 -4.63 -31.43 1.43
C GLU A 41 -4.11 -31.57 -0.01
N TYR A 42 -4.93 -32.13 -0.90
CA TYR A 42 -4.60 -32.42 -2.30
C TYR A 42 -5.60 -31.77 -3.25
N PRO A 43 -5.63 -30.44 -3.33
CA PRO A 43 -6.60 -29.70 -4.15
C PRO A 43 -6.47 -29.97 -5.65
N ASP A 44 -5.31 -30.34 -6.12
CA ASP A 44 -5.07 -30.76 -7.50
C ASP A 44 -5.81 -32.04 -7.86
N ILE A 45 -5.87 -33.02 -6.95
CA ILE A 45 -6.66 -34.25 -7.14
C ILE A 45 -8.17 -33.94 -7.11
N PHE A 46 -8.57 -32.91 -6.32
CA PHE A 46 -9.96 -32.44 -6.38
C PHE A 46 -10.29 -31.84 -7.75
N VAL A 47 -9.37 -31.07 -8.35
CA VAL A 47 -9.54 -30.55 -9.71
C VAL A 47 -9.68 -31.70 -10.72
N GLU A 48 -8.83 -32.72 -10.65
CA GLU A 48 -8.95 -33.92 -11.50
C GLU A 48 -10.30 -34.63 -11.34
N PHE A 49 -10.76 -34.74 -10.12
CA PHE A 49 -12.10 -35.30 -9.83
C PHE A 49 -13.21 -34.45 -10.49
N LEU A 50 -13.12 -33.14 -10.43
CA LEU A 50 -14.09 -32.23 -11.06
C LEU A 50 -14.04 -32.24 -12.60
N CYS A 51 -12.87 -32.59 -13.17
CA CYS A 51 -12.71 -32.75 -14.63
C CYS A 51 -13.31 -34.05 -15.14
N GLY A 52 -13.53 -35.07 -14.25
CA GLY A 52 -13.92 -36.42 -14.62
C GLY A 52 -12.72 -37.26 -15.13
N ASN A 53 -12.96 -38.56 -15.31
CA ASN A 53 -11.92 -39.57 -15.58
C ASN A 53 -11.52 -39.68 -17.05
N ASN A 54 -11.80 -38.69 -17.91
CA ASN A 54 -11.39 -38.73 -19.31
C ASN A 54 -9.95 -38.17 -19.46
N PRO A 55 -8.99 -38.94 -20.01
CA PRO A 55 -7.61 -38.47 -20.25
C PRO A 55 -7.49 -37.24 -21.18
N GLU A 56 -8.49 -37.00 -22.02
CA GLU A 56 -8.53 -35.81 -22.90
C GLU A 56 -9.00 -34.53 -22.16
N ASN A 57 -9.42 -34.66 -20.90
CA ASN A 57 -9.85 -33.53 -20.10
C ASN A 57 -8.64 -32.69 -19.65
N PHE A 58 -8.95 -31.47 -19.20
CA PHE A 58 -7.98 -30.55 -18.67
C PHE A 58 -7.13 -31.19 -17.56
N GLN A 59 -5.82 -31.02 -17.67
CA GLN A 59 -4.85 -31.49 -16.68
C GLN A 59 -4.00 -30.33 -16.19
N LEU A 60 -3.75 -30.31 -14.88
CA LEU A 60 -2.85 -29.34 -14.27
C LEU A 60 -1.39 -29.69 -14.53
N TYR A 61 -0.58 -28.72 -14.89
CA TYR A 61 0.87 -28.86 -14.92
C TYR A 61 1.45 -29.03 -13.52
N PHE A 62 2.66 -29.59 -13.44
CA PHE A 62 3.28 -29.88 -12.14
C PHE A 62 3.41 -28.63 -11.26
N TYR A 63 3.87 -27.50 -11.79
CA TYR A 63 4.02 -26.27 -11.03
C TYR A 63 2.66 -25.71 -10.54
N GLN A 64 1.58 -25.90 -11.29
CA GLN A 64 0.23 -25.50 -10.90
C GLN A 64 -0.26 -26.35 -9.70
N ARG A 65 0.04 -27.64 -9.70
CA ARG A 65 -0.24 -28.55 -8.56
C ARG A 65 0.52 -28.10 -7.32
N VAL A 66 1.81 -27.76 -7.46
CA VAL A 66 2.63 -27.23 -6.36
C VAL A 66 2.02 -25.96 -5.79
N PHE A 67 1.62 -25.01 -6.66
CA PHE A 67 0.96 -23.79 -6.22
C PHE A 67 -0.33 -24.07 -5.43
N LEU A 68 -1.23 -24.86 -6.00
CA LEU A 68 -2.53 -25.18 -5.35
C LEU A 68 -2.33 -25.83 -3.98
N ARG A 69 -1.46 -26.85 -3.88
CA ARG A 69 -1.16 -27.53 -2.61
C ARG A 69 -0.54 -26.57 -1.60
N SER A 70 0.44 -25.77 -2.01
CA SER A 70 1.11 -24.84 -1.12
C SER A 70 0.17 -23.76 -0.59
N VAL A 71 -0.61 -23.13 -1.45
CA VAL A 71 -1.54 -22.08 -1.03
C VAL A 71 -2.66 -22.65 -0.16
N MET A 72 -3.16 -23.87 -0.46
CA MET A 72 -4.24 -24.48 0.31
C MET A 72 -3.83 -24.83 1.74
N ARG A 73 -2.58 -25.19 1.94
CA ARG A 73 -2.01 -25.62 3.22
C ARG A 73 -1.47 -24.49 4.11
N HIS A 74 -1.52 -23.25 3.62
CA HIS A 74 -0.99 -22.10 4.37
C HIS A 74 -2.02 -20.98 4.46
N ARG A 75 -1.98 -20.25 5.56
CA ARG A 75 -2.82 -19.07 5.78
C ARG A 75 -2.30 -17.88 4.99
N TYR A 76 -0.98 -17.73 4.93
CA TYR A 76 -0.30 -16.65 4.24
C TYR A 76 0.51 -17.23 3.07
N ALA A 77 0.28 -16.70 1.88
CA ALA A 77 1.02 -17.12 0.70
C ALA A 77 1.48 -15.90 -0.10
N TYR A 78 2.71 -15.95 -0.54
CA TYR A 78 3.28 -14.95 -1.45
C TYR A 78 3.88 -15.66 -2.65
N ALA A 79 3.47 -15.28 -3.86
CA ALA A 79 3.97 -15.88 -5.09
C ALA A 79 4.51 -14.80 -6.03
N THR A 80 5.81 -14.89 -6.39
CA THR A 80 6.42 -14.09 -7.46
C THR A 80 6.57 -14.97 -8.68
N PHE A 81 5.76 -14.72 -9.70
CA PHE A 81 5.72 -15.50 -10.91
C PHE A 81 5.98 -14.65 -12.16
N PRO A 82 6.70 -15.17 -13.16
CA PRO A 82 6.97 -14.46 -14.40
C PRO A 82 5.72 -14.31 -15.28
N ARG A 83 5.87 -13.63 -16.41
CA ARG A 83 4.84 -13.65 -17.47
C ARG A 83 4.63 -15.08 -17.98
N ALA A 84 3.44 -15.34 -18.52
CA ALA A 84 3.00 -16.64 -19.03
C ALA A 84 2.98 -17.80 -18.01
N TYR A 85 2.96 -17.49 -16.69
CA TYR A 85 2.94 -18.47 -15.59
C TYR A 85 1.53 -18.78 -15.09
N SER A 86 0.50 -18.48 -15.85
CA SER A 86 -0.91 -18.72 -15.52
C SER A 86 -1.36 -18.08 -14.18
N LYS A 87 -0.77 -16.94 -13.78
CA LYS A 87 -1.05 -16.29 -12.48
C LYS A 87 -2.54 -16.09 -12.22
N SER A 88 -3.22 -15.35 -13.09
CA SER A 88 -4.65 -15.02 -12.91
C SER A 88 -5.54 -16.27 -12.94
N PHE A 89 -5.20 -17.25 -13.78
CA PHE A 89 -5.88 -18.54 -13.81
C PHE A 89 -5.79 -19.27 -12.47
N LEU A 90 -4.58 -19.40 -11.92
CA LEU A 90 -4.32 -20.05 -10.63
C LEU A 90 -4.93 -19.26 -9.47
N SER A 91 -4.90 -17.93 -9.52
CA SER A 91 -5.49 -17.07 -8.51
C SER A 91 -7.01 -17.28 -8.37
N VAL A 92 -7.72 -17.33 -9.49
CA VAL A 92 -9.16 -17.55 -9.48
C VAL A 92 -9.49 -19.01 -9.13
N LEU A 93 -8.75 -19.96 -9.69
CA LEU A 93 -8.97 -21.41 -9.41
C LEU A 93 -8.85 -21.72 -7.92
N ILE A 94 -7.81 -21.24 -7.24
CA ILE A 94 -7.63 -21.52 -5.81
C ILE A 94 -8.74 -20.93 -4.96
N LEU A 95 -9.24 -19.72 -5.31
CA LEU A 95 -10.36 -19.11 -4.61
C LEU A 95 -11.66 -19.90 -4.82
N MET A 96 -11.92 -20.38 -6.04
CA MET A 96 -13.08 -21.24 -6.31
C MET A 96 -13.00 -22.56 -5.54
N ILE A 97 -11.84 -23.23 -5.53
CA ILE A 97 -11.62 -24.46 -4.75
C ILE A 97 -11.86 -24.21 -3.26
N ARG A 98 -11.33 -23.11 -2.72
CA ARG A 98 -11.58 -22.73 -1.31
C ARG A 98 -13.06 -22.46 -1.05
N CYS A 99 -13.77 -21.79 -1.95
CA CYS A 99 -15.22 -21.59 -1.83
C CYS A 99 -15.98 -22.92 -1.79
N ILE A 100 -15.57 -23.92 -2.57
CA ILE A 100 -16.23 -25.22 -2.60
C ILE A 100 -15.92 -26.05 -1.33
N LEU A 101 -14.64 -26.15 -0.98
CA LEU A 101 -14.18 -27.01 0.11
C LEU A 101 -14.35 -26.42 1.51
N TYR A 102 -14.66 -25.11 1.61
CA TYR A 102 -14.94 -24.41 2.87
C TYR A 102 -16.28 -23.69 2.80
N PRO A 103 -17.40 -24.40 2.99
CA PRO A 103 -18.74 -23.84 2.90
C PRO A 103 -18.94 -22.61 3.78
N GLY A 104 -19.62 -21.59 3.25
CA GLY A 104 -19.81 -20.30 3.93
C GLY A 104 -18.57 -19.39 3.93
N ALA A 105 -17.50 -19.76 3.22
CA ALA A 105 -16.35 -18.88 3.04
C ALA A 105 -16.75 -17.65 2.20
N HIS A 106 -16.32 -16.48 2.63
CA HIS A 106 -16.41 -15.25 1.85
C HIS A 106 -15.00 -14.84 1.45
N LEU A 107 -14.68 -15.01 0.19
CA LEU A 107 -13.38 -14.71 -0.39
C LEU A 107 -13.51 -13.62 -1.45
N PHE A 108 -12.42 -12.89 -1.69
CA PHE A 108 -12.38 -11.89 -2.75
C PHE A 108 -11.04 -11.90 -3.49
N VAL A 109 -11.08 -11.36 -4.71
CA VAL A 109 -9.90 -10.97 -5.47
C VAL A 109 -9.84 -9.44 -5.61
N THR A 110 -8.66 -8.87 -5.50
CA THR A 110 -8.40 -7.45 -5.75
C THR A 110 -7.12 -7.25 -6.54
N THR A 111 -7.05 -6.16 -7.28
CA THR A 111 -5.86 -5.68 -8.01
C THR A 111 -5.75 -4.16 -7.83
N GLY A 112 -4.77 -3.52 -8.45
CA GLY A 112 -4.63 -2.05 -8.45
C GLY A 112 -5.83 -1.29 -9.02
N GLY A 113 -6.70 -1.93 -9.85
CA GLY A 113 -7.89 -1.32 -10.44
C GLY A 113 -9.14 -2.20 -10.34
N LYS A 114 -10.30 -1.60 -10.05
CA LYS A 114 -11.57 -2.34 -9.91
C LYS A 114 -12.02 -3.00 -11.22
N GLU A 115 -11.94 -2.28 -12.33
CA GLU A 115 -12.34 -2.78 -13.65
C GLU A 115 -11.43 -3.93 -14.08
N GLN A 116 -10.13 -3.83 -13.81
CA GLN A 116 -9.17 -4.89 -14.07
C GLN A 116 -9.49 -6.15 -13.25
N ALA A 117 -9.76 -6.00 -11.95
CA ALA A 117 -10.14 -7.12 -11.08
C ALA A 117 -11.43 -7.79 -11.56
N ALA A 118 -12.44 -6.99 -11.97
CA ALA A 118 -13.70 -7.48 -12.49
C ALA A 118 -13.53 -8.24 -13.81
N GLY A 119 -12.73 -7.68 -14.72
CA GLY A 119 -12.39 -8.32 -16.00
C GLY A 119 -11.71 -9.66 -15.81
N ILE A 120 -10.66 -9.69 -14.99
CA ILE A 120 -9.90 -10.92 -14.69
C ILE A 120 -10.80 -12.00 -14.08
N ALA A 121 -11.56 -11.65 -13.04
CA ALA A 121 -12.39 -12.64 -12.37
C ALA A 121 -13.48 -13.20 -13.29
N LYS A 122 -14.15 -12.35 -14.07
CA LYS A 122 -15.18 -12.80 -15.00
C LYS A 122 -14.60 -13.73 -16.07
N GLU A 123 -13.56 -13.26 -16.77
CA GLU A 123 -12.93 -14.02 -17.85
C GLU A 123 -12.41 -15.38 -17.34
N LYS A 124 -11.71 -15.38 -16.19
CA LYS A 124 -11.11 -16.61 -15.64
C LYS A 124 -12.13 -17.56 -15.04
N VAL A 125 -13.20 -17.08 -14.41
CA VAL A 125 -14.29 -17.97 -13.97
C VAL A 125 -14.98 -18.63 -15.17
N GLU A 126 -15.25 -17.88 -16.24
CA GLU A 126 -15.85 -18.43 -17.46
C GLU A 126 -14.93 -19.46 -18.14
N GLU A 127 -13.64 -19.16 -18.24
CA GLU A 127 -12.61 -20.07 -18.75
C GLU A 127 -12.54 -21.36 -17.93
N LEU A 128 -12.42 -21.24 -16.60
CA LEU A 128 -12.37 -22.36 -15.66
C LEU A 128 -13.63 -23.23 -15.72
N CYS A 129 -14.80 -22.62 -15.80
CA CYS A 129 -16.07 -23.37 -15.93
C CYS A 129 -16.21 -24.11 -17.25
N LYS A 130 -15.51 -23.68 -18.32
CA LYS A 130 -15.44 -24.42 -19.59
C LYS A 130 -14.46 -25.59 -19.52
N LEU A 131 -13.28 -25.36 -18.93
CA LEU A 131 -12.22 -26.36 -18.81
C LEU A 131 -12.55 -27.43 -17.76
N ILE A 132 -13.21 -27.05 -16.68
CA ILE A 132 -13.53 -27.91 -15.53
C ILE A 132 -15.04 -27.83 -15.27
N PRO A 133 -15.86 -28.66 -15.95
CA PRO A 133 -17.32 -28.57 -15.87
C PRO A 133 -17.87 -28.75 -14.45
N GLY A 134 -17.18 -29.50 -13.60
CA GLY A 134 -17.55 -29.66 -12.19
C GLY A 134 -17.59 -28.36 -11.42
N LEU A 135 -16.70 -27.41 -11.71
CA LEU A 135 -16.72 -26.07 -11.08
C LEU A 135 -18.00 -25.30 -11.40
N ARG A 136 -18.47 -25.41 -12.64
CA ARG A 136 -19.71 -24.74 -13.07
C ARG A 136 -20.92 -25.23 -12.26
N ASN A 137 -20.94 -26.52 -11.92
CA ASN A 137 -22.05 -27.12 -11.20
C ASN A 137 -22.12 -26.65 -9.74
N GLU A 138 -21.03 -26.18 -9.17
CA GLU A 138 -20.96 -25.69 -7.79
C GLU A 138 -21.42 -24.23 -7.65
N ILE A 139 -21.47 -23.47 -8.73
CA ILE A 139 -21.96 -22.08 -8.72
C ILE A 139 -23.50 -22.07 -8.79
N ASP A 140 -24.11 -21.19 -8.02
CA ASP A 140 -25.56 -20.94 -8.09
C ASP A 140 -25.88 -19.97 -9.24
N TRP A 141 -26.39 -20.52 -10.34
CA TRP A 141 -26.79 -19.78 -11.53
C TRP A 141 -28.26 -19.36 -11.50
N SER A 142 -28.97 -19.53 -10.38
CA SER A 142 -30.35 -19.06 -10.26
C SER A 142 -30.43 -17.54 -10.43
N ARG A 143 -31.61 -17.08 -10.90
CA ARG A 143 -31.80 -15.66 -11.25
C ARG A 143 -31.56 -14.77 -10.03
N GLY A 144 -30.53 -13.90 -10.11
CA GLY A 144 -30.17 -12.95 -9.07
C GLY A 144 -29.21 -13.46 -8.00
N ALA A 145 -28.84 -14.75 -7.99
CA ALA A 145 -27.86 -15.28 -7.05
C ALA A 145 -26.45 -14.77 -7.34
N SER A 146 -25.98 -14.96 -8.56
CA SER A 146 -24.66 -14.45 -9.00
C SER A 146 -24.80 -13.21 -9.86
N LYS A 147 -23.90 -12.25 -9.72
CA LYS A 147 -23.87 -10.98 -10.46
C LYS A 147 -22.59 -10.90 -11.29
N SER A 148 -22.73 -10.56 -12.56
CA SER A 148 -21.60 -10.37 -13.48
C SER A 148 -21.83 -9.15 -14.36
N SER A 149 -21.70 -7.96 -13.76
CA SER A 149 -21.72 -6.69 -14.47
C SER A 149 -20.32 -6.12 -14.64
N LYS A 150 -20.18 -5.02 -15.40
CA LYS A 150 -18.89 -4.37 -15.62
C LYS A 150 -18.15 -4.00 -14.30
N ASP A 151 -18.92 -3.62 -13.27
CA ASP A 151 -18.38 -3.08 -12.03
C ASP A 151 -18.70 -3.92 -10.78
N ASN A 152 -19.49 -4.97 -10.92
CA ASN A 152 -19.92 -5.78 -9.78
C ASN A 152 -19.98 -7.24 -10.19
N VAL A 153 -18.95 -7.98 -9.82
CA VAL A 153 -18.85 -9.42 -10.07
C VAL A 153 -18.86 -10.13 -8.73
N GLU A 154 -19.83 -11.00 -8.56
CA GLU A 154 -20.07 -11.76 -7.35
C GLU A 154 -20.61 -13.13 -7.73
N TYR A 155 -19.91 -14.18 -7.36
CA TYR A 155 -20.33 -15.55 -7.56
C TYR A 155 -20.72 -16.18 -6.22
N ILE A 156 -21.97 -16.64 -6.15
CA ILE A 156 -22.47 -17.39 -5.00
C ILE A 156 -22.40 -18.87 -5.33
N PHE A 157 -21.84 -19.65 -4.42
CA PHE A 157 -21.77 -21.10 -4.52
C PHE A 157 -22.97 -21.76 -3.83
N LYS A 158 -23.36 -22.97 -4.26
CA LYS A 158 -24.49 -23.72 -3.68
C LYS A 158 -24.35 -23.92 -2.18
N ASN A 159 -23.14 -24.05 -1.67
CA ASN A 159 -22.82 -24.18 -0.25
C ASN A 159 -22.77 -22.84 0.52
N LYS A 160 -23.32 -21.75 -0.04
CA LYS A 160 -23.39 -20.41 0.51
C LYS A 160 -22.04 -19.69 0.62
N SER A 161 -20.99 -20.24 0.06
CA SER A 161 -19.75 -19.51 -0.09
C SER A 161 -19.88 -18.43 -1.16
N LYS A 162 -18.99 -17.45 -1.10
CA LYS A 162 -19.02 -16.29 -1.96
C LYS A 162 -17.63 -15.93 -2.46
N LEU A 163 -17.50 -15.73 -3.76
CA LEU A 163 -16.34 -15.10 -4.40
C LEU A 163 -16.74 -13.72 -4.90
N ASP A 164 -16.15 -12.68 -4.32
CA ASP A 164 -16.42 -11.27 -4.60
C ASP A 164 -15.20 -10.60 -5.24
N ILE A 165 -15.44 -9.47 -5.88
CA ILE A 165 -14.39 -8.57 -6.32
C ILE A 165 -14.40 -7.35 -5.42
N MET A 166 -13.23 -7.02 -4.88
CA MET A 166 -13.06 -5.84 -4.04
C MET A 166 -12.19 -4.81 -4.76
N ALA A 167 -12.68 -3.59 -4.84
CA ALA A 167 -11.85 -2.47 -5.26
C ALA A 167 -10.95 -2.03 -4.10
N ALA A 168 -9.68 -1.76 -4.39
CA ALA A 168 -8.76 -1.11 -3.45
C ALA A 168 -9.11 0.38 -3.33
N ARG A 169 -10.20 0.72 -2.63
CA ARG A 169 -10.70 2.09 -2.43
C ARG A 169 -11.26 2.26 -1.02
N GLN A 170 -11.26 3.49 -0.50
CA GLN A 170 -11.79 3.85 0.83
C GLN A 170 -13.24 3.37 1.05
N ARG A 171 -14.10 3.43 0.02
CA ARG A 171 -15.49 2.93 0.09
C ARG A 171 -15.62 1.43 0.39
N SER A 172 -14.52 0.67 0.29
CA SER A 172 -14.47 -0.74 0.68
C SER A 172 -14.24 -0.93 2.17
N ARG A 173 -13.98 0.13 2.93
CA ARG A 173 -13.98 0.08 4.41
C ARG A 173 -15.31 -0.44 4.92
N GLY A 174 -15.26 -1.37 5.86
CA GLY A 174 -16.46 -2.01 6.42
C GLY A 174 -16.88 -3.30 5.74
N LYS A 175 -16.38 -3.64 4.54
CA LYS A 175 -16.53 -4.99 4.00
C LYS A 175 -15.79 -5.99 4.90
N ARG A 176 -16.31 -7.21 4.96
CA ARG A 176 -15.73 -8.29 5.76
C ARG A 176 -15.67 -9.57 4.96
N ALA A 177 -14.51 -10.23 4.98
CA ALA A 177 -14.24 -11.45 4.26
C ALA A 177 -13.41 -12.41 5.12
N THR A 178 -13.55 -13.70 4.86
CA THR A 178 -12.75 -14.75 5.53
C THR A 178 -11.31 -14.75 5.06
N GLY A 179 -11.07 -14.30 3.84
CA GLY A 179 -9.75 -14.19 3.25
C GLY A 179 -9.82 -13.55 1.88
N GLY A 180 -8.67 -13.32 1.26
CA GLY A 180 -8.63 -12.72 -0.06
C GLY A 180 -7.30 -12.93 -0.77
N LEU A 181 -7.31 -12.60 -2.04
CA LEU A 181 -6.15 -12.63 -2.92
C LEU A 181 -5.93 -11.25 -3.52
N VAL A 182 -4.70 -10.78 -3.43
CA VAL A 182 -4.22 -9.56 -4.04
C VAL A 182 -3.38 -9.94 -5.25
N GLU A 183 -3.92 -9.73 -6.45
CA GLU A 183 -3.22 -9.96 -7.70
C GLU A 183 -2.51 -8.70 -8.16
N GLU A 184 -1.34 -8.86 -8.75
CA GLU A 184 -0.43 -7.77 -9.12
C GLU A 184 -0.25 -6.76 -7.95
N CYS A 185 0.11 -7.29 -6.77
CA CYS A 185 0.18 -6.49 -5.54
C CYS A 185 1.17 -5.33 -5.64
N ILE A 186 2.12 -5.37 -6.60
CA ILE A 186 3.02 -4.26 -6.91
C ILE A 186 2.29 -3.00 -7.41
N LEU A 187 1.08 -3.16 -7.96
CA LEU A 187 0.25 -2.05 -8.47
C LEU A 187 -0.74 -1.52 -7.43
N VAL A 188 -0.84 -2.15 -6.27
CA VAL A 188 -1.78 -1.76 -5.22
C VAL A 188 -1.13 -0.73 -4.32
N ASP A 189 -1.85 0.38 -4.06
CA ASP A 189 -1.40 1.40 -3.11
C ASP A 189 -1.24 0.82 -1.71
N GLN A 190 -0.09 1.08 -1.07
CA GLN A 190 0.26 0.56 0.25
C GLN A 190 -0.74 0.98 1.33
N THR A 191 -1.19 2.23 1.31
CA THR A 191 -2.16 2.73 2.28
C THR A 191 -3.49 1.99 2.15
N MET A 192 -3.98 1.82 0.90
CA MET A 192 -5.19 1.05 0.65
C MET A 192 -5.05 -0.41 1.08
N LEU A 193 -3.89 -1.00 0.85
CA LEU A 193 -3.65 -2.38 1.26
C LEU A 193 -3.68 -2.54 2.78
N ASN A 194 -2.99 -1.67 3.52
CA ASN A 194 -2.87 -1.75 4.97
C ASN A 194 -4.13 -1.29 5.71
N GLU A 195 -4.81 -0.25 5.23
CA GLU A 195 -5.96 0.34 5.93
C GLU A 195 -7.32 -0.24 5.52
N VAL A 196 -7.42 -0.82 4.31
CA VAL A 196 -8.69 -1.30 3.78
C VAL A 196 -8.67 -2.80 3.50
N ILE A 197 -7.71 -3.28 2.71
CA ILE A 197 -7.75 -4.64 2.19
C ILE A 197 -7.39 -5.66 3.28
N ILE A 198 -6.25 -5.50 3.95
CA ILE A 198 -5.81 -6.42 5.02
C ILE A 198 -6.82 -6.47 6.17
N PRO A 199 -7.34 -5.35 6.70
CA PRO A 199 -8.36 -5.40 7.74
C PRO A 199 -9.67 -6.08 7.32
N THR A 200 -10.03 -6.02 6.04
CA THR A 200 -11.20 -6.73 5.52
C THR A 200 -11.05 -8.25 5.62
N MET A 201 -9.84 -8.80 5.48
CA MET A 201 -9.52 -10.23 5.57
C MET A 201 -9.45 -10.77 7.00
N ASN A 202 -10.09 -10.16 7.97
CA ASN A 202 -9.93 -10.50 9.38
C ASN A 202 -11.19 -11.09 10.02
N VAL A 203 -11.94 -11.93 9.29
CA VAL A 203 -13.16 -12.55 9.79
C VAL A 203 -13.07 -14.07 9.72
N ASN A 204 -13.53 -14.72 10.78
CA ASN A 204 -13.65 -16.17 10.78
C ASN A 204 -14.91 -16.61 10.01
N ARG A 205 -14.80 -17.69 9.28
CA ARG A 205 -15.88 -18.34 8.56
C ARG A 205 -16.99 -18.74 9.55
N ARG A 206 -18.23 -18.51 9.18
CA ARG A 206 -19.40 -18.99 9.91
C ARG A 206 -19.92 -20.26 9.25
N LEU A 207 -20.11 -21.28 10.05
CA LEU A 207 -20.81 -22.49 9.63
C LEU A 207 -22.33 -22.25 9.62
N PRO A 208 -23.11 -23.05 8.89
CA PRO A 208 -24.58 -22.94 8.87
C PRO A 208 -25.24 -23.04 10.24
N ASP A 209 -24.66 -23.81 11.18
CA ASP A 209 -25.07 -23.89 12.58
C ASP A 209 -24.67 -22.65 13.43
N GLY A 210 -24.03 -21.67 12.82
CA GLY A 210 -23.55 -20.45 13.48
C GLY A 210 -22.22 -20.59 14.22
N SER A 211 -21.66 -21.79 14.33
CA SER A 211 -20.37 -22.04 14.96
C SER A 211 -19.20 -21.45 14.14
N ARG A 212 -18.04 -21.28 14.79
CA ARG A 212 -16.82 -20.76 14.17
C ARG A 212 -15.64 -21.64 14.58
N HIS A 213 -14.85 -22.04 13.61
CA HIS A 213 -13.58 -22.71 13.84
C HIS A 213 -12.44 -21.71 13.59
N GLU A 214 -11.84 -21.18 14.67
CA GLU A 214 -10.86 -20.10 14.58
C GLU A 214 -9.55 -20.53 13.95
N GLU A 215 -9.18 -21.78 14.07
CA GLU A 215 -7.89 -22.33 13.63
C GLU A 215 -7.85 -22.73 12.14
N GLU A 216 -8.97 -22.70 11.42
CA GLU A 216 -8.95 -23.04 9.99
C GLU A 216 -8.05 -22.10 9.18
N LEU A 217 -7.20 -22.67 8.31
CA LEU A 217 -6.25 -21.92 7.49
C LEU A 217 -6.90 -20.97 6.49
N VAL A 218 -8.15 -21.22 6.10
CA VAL A 218 -8.91 -20.29 5.23
C VAL A 218 -9.28 -19.00 5.94
N ASN A 219 -9.40 -19.02 7.27
CA ASN A 219 -9.74 -17.85 8.07
C ASN A 219 -8.56 -16.90 8.13
N LYS A 220 -8.84 -15.61 7.87
CA LYS A 220 -7.84 -14.54 7.86
C LYS A 220 -6.71 -14.80 6.83
N SER A 221 -7.01 -15.58 5.78
CA SER A 221 -6.02 -15.95 4.79
C SER A 221 -5.70 -14.79 3.86
N GLN A 222 -4.41 -14.60 3.59
CA GLN A 222 -3.88 -13.56 2.72
C GLN A 222 -3.00 -14.20 1.65
N ILE A 223 -3.38 -14.03 0.40
CA ILE A 223 -2.64 -14.55 -0.75
C ILE A 223 -2.20 -13.36 -1.61
N PHE A 224 -0.92 -13.25 -1.87
CA PHE A 224 -0.33 -12.23 -2.73
C PHE A 224 0.29 -12.90 -3.95
N VAL A 225 -0.06 -12.42 -5.13
CA VAL A 225 0.49 -12.92 -6.39
C VAL A 225 0.92 -11.74 -7.25
N THR A 226 2.16 -11.74 -7.73
CA THR A 226 2.69 -10.63 -8.54
C THR A 226 3.83 -11.07 -9.46
N THR A 227 4.18 -10.23 -10.42
CA THR A 227 5.50 -10.26 -11.05
C THR A 227 6.54 -9.64 -10.13
N ALA A 228 7.82 -9.92 -10.35
CA ALA A 228 8.88 -9.22 -9.64
C ALA A 228 8.93 -7.74 -10.07
N GLY A 229 9.39 -6.92 -9.17
CA GLY A 229 9.56 -5.49 -9.37
C GLY A 229 10.84 -4.98 -8.74
N TRP A 230 10.73 -3.85 -8.06
CA TRP A 230 11.84 -3.20 -7.39
C TRP A 230 11.87 -3.53 -5.90
N LYS A 231 13.08 -3.73 -5.33
CA LYS A 231 13.28 -4.04 -3.91
C LYS A 231 12.85 -2.92 -2.97
N ASN A 232 12.71 -1.71 -3.47
CA ASN A 232 12.23 -0.55 -2.76
C ASN A 232 10.70 -0.42 -2.70
N THR A 233 9.95 -1.45 -3.11
CA THR A 233 8.48 -1.43 -3.11
C THR A 233 7.93 -2.19 -1.91
N PHE A 234 6.73 -1.77 -1.48
CA PHE A 234 5.97 -2.50 -0.46
C PHE A 234 5.75 -3.99 -0.82
N ALA A 235 5.57 -4.29 -2.10
CA ALA A 235 5.42 -5.67 -2.55
C ALA A 235 6.64 -6.54 -2.19
N TYR A 236 7.85 -5.98 -2.30
CA TYR A 236 9.06 -6.67 -1.87
C TYR A 236 9.15 -6.78 -0.33
N GLU A 237 8.82 -5.73 0.39
CA GLU A 237 8.77 -5.78 1.86
C GLU A 237 7.79 -6.85 2.35
N LYS A 238 6.63 -6.98 1.69
CA LYS A 238 5.65 -8.02 1.99
C LYS A 238 6.15 -9.42 1.67
N LEU A 239 6.92 -9.59 0.59
CA LEU A 239 7.65 -10.82 0.29
C LEU A 239 8.58 -11.19 1.45
N ILE A 240 9.45 -10.26 1.87
CA ILE A 240 10.40 -10.49 2.95
C ILE A 240 9.69 -10.78 4.28
N GLN A 241 8.63 -10.05 4.62
CA GLN A 241 7.81 -10.33 5.80
C GLN A 241 7.23 -11.75 5.77
N THR A 242 6.69 -12.18 4.62
CA THR A 242 6.13 -13.52 4.47
C THR A 242 7.21 -14.60 4.55
N LEU A 243 8.41 -14.34 4.00
CA LEU A 243 9.55 -15.24 4.11
C LEU A 243 10.04 -15.38 5.56
N ILE A 244 10.14 -14.28 6.29
CA ILE A 244 10.46 -14.32 7.72
C ILE A 244 9.42 -15.14 8.47
N GLN A 245 8.13 -14.93 8.19
CA GLN A 245 7.05 -15.68 8.83
C GLN A 245 7.10 -17.16 8.49
N GLN A 246 7.45 -17.54 7.25
CA GLN A 246 7.66 -18.94 6.86
C GLN A 246 8.74 -19.61 7.71
N ILE A 247 9.80 -18.88 8.08
CA ILE A 247 10.91 -19.40 8.88
C ILE A 247 10.55 -19.44 10.36
N THR A 248 9.89 -18.40 10.88
CA THR A 248 9.60 -18.25 12.32
C THR A 248 8.34 -18.99 12.76
N GLU A 249 7.37 -19.17 11.87
CA GLU A 249 6.08 -19.81 12.12
C GLU A 249 5.83 -20.94 11.07
N PRO A 250 6.54 -22.08 11.17
CA PRO A 250 6.41 -23.15 10.19
C PRO A 250 4.97 -23.60 10.01
N GLY A 251 4.53 -23.76 8.76
CA GLY A 251 3.17 -24.18 8.40
C GLY A 251 2.13 -23.04 8.33
N GLN A 252 2.45 -21.81 8.70
CA GLN A 252 1.54 -20.67 8.57
C GLN A 252 1.73 -19.90 7.25
N ALA A 253 2.93 -19.81 6.77
CA ALA A 253 3.28 -19.01 5.59
C ALA A 253 4.08 -19.82 4.56
N VAL A 254 3.94 -19.44 3.28
CA VAL A 254 4.70 -19.99 2.16
C VAL A 254 5.05 -18.90 1.15
N VAL A 255 6.28 -18.93 0.68
CA VAL A 255 6.77 -18.11 -0.44
C VAL A 255 7.07 -19.01 -1.62
N LEU A 256 6.56 -18.65 -2.78
CA LEU A 256 6.75 -19.37 -4.05
C LEU A 256 7.37 -18.45 -5.08
N GLY A 257 8.22 -19.00 -5.93
CA GLY A 257 8.82 -18.34 -7.09
C GLY A 257 8.87 -19.25 -8.28
N GLY A 258 9.06 -18.68 -9.46
CA GLY A 258 9.23 -19.43 -10.69
C GLY A 258 9.98 -18.61 -11.75
N THR A 259 10.47 -19.26 -12.79
CA THR A 259 11.13 -18.62 -13.93
C THR A 259 10.46 -19.01 -15.23
N TRP A 260 10.68 -18.23 -16.30
CA TRP A 260 10.18 -18.51 -17.65
C TRP A 260 10.55 -19.90 -18.19
N ARG A 261 11.58 -20.54 -17.62
CA ARG A 261 12.01 -21.89 -18.04
C ARG A 261 10.93 -22.93 -17.78
N ILE A 262 10.13 -22.74 -16.72
CA ILE A 262 9.05 -23.67 -16.39
C ILE A 262 7.93 -23.63 -17.43
N PRO A 263 7.33 -22.47 -17.80
CA PRO A 263 6.39 -22.40 -18.91
C PRO A 263 6.94 -22.92 -20.26
N VAL A 264 8.24 -22.75 -20.52
CA VAL A 264 8.87 -23.32 -21.74
C VAL A 264 8.93 -24.83 -21.65
N LEU A 265 9.30 -25.40 -20.51
CA LEU A 265 9.30 -26.85 -20.28
C LEU A 265 7.93 -27.46 -20.50
N GLU A 266 6.89 -26.79 -20.02
CA GLU A 266 5.49 -27.20 -20.15
C GLU A 266 4.84 -26.81 -21.49
N LYS A 267 5.63 -26.28 -22.44
CA LYS A 267 5.17 -25.84 -23.79
C LYS A 267 4.09 -24.76 -23.80
N LEU A 268 3.95 -24.02 -22.72
CA LEU A 268 3.07 -22.85 -22.60
C LEU A 268 3.70 -21.59 -23.21
N LEU A 269 5.02 -21.56 -23.27
CA LEU A 269 5.80 -20.47 -23.84
C LEU A 269 6.83 -21.03 -24.80
N GLN A 270 6.96 -20.44 -25.98
CA GLN A 270 7.95 -20.86 -26.96
C GLN A 270 9.33 -20.27 -26.61
N ARG A 271 10.35 -21.10 -26.67
CA ARG A 271 11.73 -20.66 -26.40
C ARG A 271 12.20 -19.60 -27.41
N SER A 272 11.82 -19.75 -28.69
CA SER A 272 12.12 -18.76 -29.73
C SER A 272 11.62 -17.36 -29.40
N PHE A 273 10.43 -17.26 -28.81
CA PHE A 273 9.88 -15.98 -28.35
C PHE A 273 10.77 -15.31 -27.29
N ILE A 274 11.34 -16.08 -26.38
CA ILE A 274 12.29 -15.56 -25.37
C ILE A 274 13.60 -15.09 -26.03
N GLU A 275 14.07 -15.83 -27.02
CA GLU A 275 15.29 -15.48 -27.78
C GLU A 275 15.06 -14.21 -28.61
N GLU A 276 13.92 -14.06 -29.24
CA GLU A 276 13.49 -12.85 -29.96
C GLU A 276 13.44 -11.63 -29.03
N LEU A 277 12.79 -11.74 -27.84
CA LEU A 277 12.71 -10.64 -26.87
C LEU A 277 14.09 -10.15 -26.39
N LYS A 278 15.07 -11.07 -26.29
CA LYS A 278 16.44 -10.71 -25.92
C LYS A 278 17.19 -10.03 -27.05
N MET A 279 16.88 -10.40 -28.31
CA MET A 279 17.53 -9.82 -29.50
C MET A 279 16.94 -8.47 -29.90
N ASP A 280 15.65 -8.24 -29.64
CA ASP A 280 14.89 -7.06 -30.08
C ASP A 280 15.21 -5.80 -29.27
N GLY A 281 16.00 -5.90 -28.21
CA GLY A 281 16.37 -4.75 -27.36
C GLY A 281 15.20 -4.10 -26.60
N THR A 282 13.98 -4.66 -26.68
CA THR A 282 12.78 -4.20 -25.97
C THR A 282 12.93 -4.33 -24.46
N TYR A 283 13.68 -5.33 -24.03
CA TYR A 283 13.99 -5.56 -22.62
C TYR A 283 15.51 -5.46 -22.41
N ASN A 284 15.92 -4.58 -21.49
CA ASN A 284 17.28 -4.67 -20.95
C ASN A 284 17.37 -5.87 -19.98
N ASP A 285 18.58 -6.29 -19.63
CA ASP A 285 18.80 -7.48 -18.77
C ASP A 285 18.04 -7.39 -17.45
N ALA A 286 17.97 -6.21 -16.81
CA ALA A 286 17.30 -6.01 -15.55
C ALA A 286 15.76 -6.11 -15.69
N SER A 287 15.17 -5.55 -16.74
CA SER A 287 13.74 -5.66 -16.99
C SER A 287 13.34 -7.08 -17.41
N PHE A 288 14.19 -7.77 -18.17
CA PHE A 288 13.98 -9.17 -18.50
C PHE A 288 14.02 -10.05 -17.24
N ALA A 289 15.00 -9.84 -16.37
CA ALA A 289 15.13 -10.57 -15.12
C ALA A 289 13.90 -10.41 -14.22
N ARG A 290 13.32 -9.19 -14.14
CA ARG A 290 12.07 -8.97 -13.39
C ARG A 290 10.87 -9.69 -14.00
N GLU A 291 10.64 -9.51 -15.29
CA GLU A 291 9.43 -9.96 -15.95
C GLU A 291 9.40 -11.46 -16.23
N TYR A 292 10.58 -12.08 -16.44
CA TYR A 292 10.69 -13.46 -16.87
C TYR A 292 11.48 -14.39 -15.92
N ASP A 293 12.46 -13.88 -15.18
CA ASP A 293 13.18 -14.68 -14.18
C ASP A 293 12.67 -14.49 -12.75
N SER A 294 11.68 -13.59 -12.54
CA SER A 294 11.14 -13.25 -11.22
C SER A 294 12.19 -12.72 -10.25
N GLU A 295 13.21 -12.07 -10.75
CA GLU A 295 14.28 -11.48 -9.97
C GLU A 295 13.92 -10.04 -9.59
N TRP A 296 13.91 -9.77 -8.28
CA TRP A 296 13.67 -8.42 -7.78
C TRP A 296 14.92 -7.56 -7.99
N SER A 297 14.75 -6.47 -8.69
CA SER A 297 15.82 -5.51 -8.95
C SER A 297 16.12 -4.64 -7.73
N GLY A 298 17.32 -4.00 -7.70
CA GLY A 298 17.67 -3.00 -6.70
C GLY A 298 16.80 -1.74 -6.78
N ASP A 299 17.39 -0.57 -6.48
CA ASP A 299 16.72 0.72 -6.71
C ASP A 299 16.44 0.91 -8.21
N ALA A 300 15.41 1.71 -8.53
CA ALA A 300 15.07 2.01 -9.92
C ALA A 300 16.33 2.49 -10.66
N GLU A 301 16.53 1.99 -11.88
CA GLU A 301 17.58 2.47 -12.75
C GLU A 301 17.41 3.98 -12.92
N ASN A 302 18.43 4.77 -12.58
CA ASN A 302 18.36 6.24 -12.48
C ASN A 302 17.49 6.81 -11.35
N ALA A 303 17.25 6.07 -10.26
CA ALA A 303 16.61 6.65 -9.10
C ALA A 303 17.41 7.88 -8.61
N PHE A 304 16.72 9.03 -8.47
CA PHE A 304 17.36 10.27 -8.02
C PHE A 304 17.82 10.22 -6.57
N PHE A 305 17.11 9.43 -5.74
CA PHE A 305 17.45 9.20 -4.35
C PHE A 305 17.86 7.74 -4.12
N SER A 306 18.89 7.51 -3.29
CA SER A 306 19.40 6.18 -2.95
C SER A 306 18.71 5.63 -1.71
N SER A 307 18.23 4.38 -1.77
CA SER A 307 17.67 3.65 -0.64
C SER A 307 18.69 3.52 0.51
N GLU A 308 19.93 3.17 0.19
CA GLU A 308 21.00 3.02 1.18
C GLU A 308 21.21 4.31 1.99
N ARG A 309 21.19 5.47 1.31
CA ARG A 309 21.34 6.77 1.98
C ARG A 309 20.15 7.12 2.84
N PHE A 310 18.92 6.85 2.36
CA PHE A 310 17.71 7.08 3.15
C PHE A 310 17.72 6.21 4.41
N ASP A 311 17.92 4.91 4.25
CA ASP A 311 17.84 3.93 5.33
C ASP A 311 18.94 4.13 6.38
N LYS A 312 20.13 4.53 5.99
CA LYS A 312 21.23 4.90 6.89
C LYS A 312 20.83 5.98 7.91
N TYR A 313 19.92 6.87 7.54
CA TYR A 313 19.50 7.99 8.37
C TYR A 313 18.13 7.81 9.03
N ARG A 314 17.55 6.61 8.97
CA ARG A 314 16.38 6.21 9.76
C ARG A 314 16.81 5.85 11.18
N VAL A 315 16.97 6.86 12.03
CA VAL A 315 17.57 6.70 13.37
C VAL A 315 16.68 7.15 14.53
N LEU A 316 15.54 7.80 14.23
CA LEU A 316 14.66 8.32 15.27
C LEU A 316 13.76 7.21 15.79
N LEU A 317 13.82 6.99 17.10
CA LEU A 317 13.09 5.90 17.77
C LEU A 317 11.64 6.25 18.07
N GLN A 318 11.30 7.54 18.15
CA GLN A 318 9.98 8.03 18.50
C GLN A 318 9.62 9.28 17.70
N PRO A 319 8.37 9.40 17.25
CA PRO A 319 7.86 10.65 16.67
C PRO A 319 7.68 11.70 17.75
N GLU A 320 7.71 12.97 17.35
CA GLU A 320 7.28 14.08 18.20
C GLU A 320 5.86 14.46 17.79
N TYR A 321 4.97 14.65 18.77
CA TYR A 321 3.57 15.02 18.53
C TYR A 321 3.28 16.47 18.87
N GLU A 322 4.22 17.16 19.54
CA GLU A 322 4.13 18.55 19.94
C GLU A 322 5.52 19.15 20.09
N PHE A 323 5.58 20.44 20.39
CA PHE A 323 6.84 21.13 20.63
C PHE A 323 7.61 20.50 21.78
N SER A 324 8.78 19.97 21.48
CA SER A 324 9.71 19.38 22.47
C SER A 324 10.70 20.44 22.92
N GLY A 325 10.44 21.10 24.05
CA GLY A 325 11.32 22.12 24.64
C GLY A 325 12.68 21.61 25.15
N ARG A 326 12.95 20.31 25.04
CA ARG A 326 14.15 19.66 25.59
C ARG A 326 15.37 19.69 24.67
N SER A 327 15.21 20.03 23.39
CA SER A 327 16.36 20.14 22.48
C SER A 327 16.76 21.60 22.29
N SER A 328 18.04 21.89 22.32
CA SER A 328 18.75 23.17 22.19
C SER A 328 17.85 24.42 22.07
N LYS A 329 18.11 25.44 22.87
CA LYS A 329 17.34 26.72 22.91
C LYS A 329 17.11 27.41 21.53
N SER A 330 17.72 26.92 20.45
CA SER A 330 17.66 27.47 19.10
C SER A 330 16.94 26.58 18.09
N ALA A 331 16.44 25.39 18.46
CA ALA A 331 15.69 24.53 17.55
C ALA A 331 14.29 25.10 17.27
N TYR A 332 13.82 24.96 16.02
CA TYR A 332 12.50 25.40 15.59
C TYR A 332 11.86 24.36 14.64
N TYR A 333 10.56 24.50 14.42
CA TYR A 333 9.81 23.60 13.55
C TYR A 333 9.31 24.35 12.31
N VAL A 334 9.21 23.62 11.21
CA VAL A 334 8.63 24.06 9.94
C VAL A 334 7.65 22.99 9.48
N LEU A 335 6.47 23.42 9.02
CA LEU A 335 5.49 22.55 8.40
C LEU A 335 5.62 22.69 6.88
N GLY A 336 5.85 21.59 6.17
CA GLY A 336 5.77 21.56 4.71
C GLY A 336 4.43 20.92 4.31
N VAL A 337 3.69 21.56 3.40
CA VAL A 337 2.32 21.17 3.04
C VAL A 337 2.17 21.01 1.55
N ASP A 338 1.68 19.85 1.13
CA ASP A 338 1.18 19.58 -0.22
C ASP A 338 -0.33 19.35 -0.18
N VAL A 339 -1.08 20.06 -1.02
CA VAL A 339 -2.53 20.19 -0.90
C VAL A 339 -3.25 19.26 -1.87
N GLY A 340 -4.05 18.34 -1.34
CA GLY A 340 -4.88 17.41 -2.10
C GLY A 340 -6.38 17.69 -1.97
N ARG A 341 -7.16 17.24 -2.96
CA ARG A 341 -8.63 17.24 -2.98
C ARG A 341 -9.15 16.09 -3.84
N LYS A 342 -10.33 15.52 -3.51
CA LYS A 342 -11.04 14.46 -4.26
C LYS A 342 -10.13 13.37 -4.83
N GLY A 343 -9.76 12.42 -3.97
CA GLY A 343 -8.90 11.27 -4.33
C GLY A 343 -7.41 11.54 -4.23
N CYS A 344 -7.00 12.72 -3.72
CA CYS A 344 -5.66 13.05 -3.29
C CYS A 344 -5.68 13.46 -1.81
N THR A 345 -4.66 13.07 -1.06
CA THR A 345 -4.49 13.43 0.35
C THR A 345 -3.75 14.75 0.48
N THR A 346 -4.13 15.57 1.45
CA THR A 346 -3.28 16.69 1.89
C THR A 346 -2.25 16.16 2.87
N GLU A 347 -0.99 16.41 2.59
CA GLU A 347 0.14 15.91 3.36
C GLU A 347 0.83 17.04 4.11
N VAL A 348 1.13 16.81 5.38
CA VAL A 348 1.85 17.77 6.23
C VAL A 348 3.06 17.09 6.84
N CYS A 349 4.25 17.50 6.42
CA CYS A 349 5.53 17.06 6.98
C CYS A 349 6.00 18.02 8.07
N VAL A 350 6.27 17.51 9.26
CA VAL A 350 6.79 18.28 10.40
C VAL A 350 8.30 18.14 10.49
N LEU A 351 9.00 19.21 10.20
CA LEU A 351 10.45 19.29 10.18
C LEU A 351 10.97 20.05 11.39
N LYS A 352 11.76 19.40 12.22
CA LYS A 352 12.52 20.05 13.30
C LYS A 352 13.90 20.43 12.78
N VAL A 353 14.25 21.69 12.90
CA VAL A 353 15.53 22.25 12.47
C VAL A 353 16.38 22.55 13.69
N THR A 354 17.53 21.91 13.79
CA THR A 354 18.48 22.13 14.87
C THR A 354 19.75 22.77 14.32
N PRO A 355 19.98 24.08 14.57
CA PRO A 355 21.21 24.75 14.16
C PRO A 355 22.45 24.02 14.70
N GLN A 356 23.48 23.95 13.88
CA GLN A 356 24.76 23.36 14.24
C GLN A 356 25.82 24.45 14.42
N ALA A 357 26.80 24.20 15.26
CA ALA A 357 27.91 25.16 15.47
C ALA A 357 28.67 25.46 14.17
N GLN A 358 28.84 24.45 13.33
CA GLN A 358 29.44 24.58 12.01
C GLN A 358 28.60 23.84 10.95
N GLY A 359 28.51 24.43 9.74
CA GLY A 359 27.83 23.87 8.59
C GLY A 359 26.32 24.10 8.56
N ALA A 360 25.61 23.31 7.75
CA ALA A 360 24.16 23.37 7.62
C ALA A 360 23.46 22.78 8.86
N ALA A 361 22.27 23.29 9.19
CA ALA A 361 21.46 22.76 10.30
C ALA A 361 21.10 21.29 10.09
N LEU A 362 20.87 20.57 11.17
CA LEU A 362 20.29 19.23 11.13
C LEU A 362 18.77 19.36 10.99
N LYS A 363 18.20 18.68 10.00
CA LYS A 363 16.76 18.58 9.74
C LYS A 363 16.28 17.21 10.19
N THR A 364 15.23 17.18 10.97
CA THR A 364 14.67 15.93 11.51
C THR A 364 13.21 15.87 11.13
N LEU A 365 12.83 14.91 10.31
CA LEU A 365 11.41 14.65 10.04
C LEU A 365 10.82 13.92 11.23
N VAL A 366 10.10 14.65 12.08
CA VAL A 366 9.60 14.14 13.37
C VAL A 366 8.21 13.56 13.28
N ASN A 367 7.41 13.97 12.30
CA ASN A 367 6.06 13.44 12.07
C ASN A 367 5.58 13.76 10.66
N ILE A 368 4.58 13.00 10.20
CA ILE A 368 3.82 13.25 8.96
C ILE A 368 2.34 13.08 9.31
N PHE A 369 1.49 13.97 8.79
CA PHE A 369 0.05 13.91 8.89
C PHE A 369 -0.55 13.86 7.49
N SER A 370 -1.54 12.99 7.29
CA SER A 370 -2.27 12.83 6.04
C SER A 370 -3.76 13.07 6.29
N TYR A 371 -4.36 13.98 5.54
CA TYR A 371 -5.77 14.33 5.59
C TYR A 371 -6.44 13.92 4.28
N ASP A 372 -7.38 12.99 4.35
CA ASP A 372 -8.05 12.40 3.20
C ASP A 372 -9.48 12.90 3.06
N GLU A 373 -9.86 13.31 1.84
CA GLU A 373 -11.22 13.76 1.47
C GLU A 373 -11.85 14.87 2.34
N GLU A 374 -11.07 15.60 3.14
CA GLU A 374 -11.56 16.71 3.97
C GLU A 374 -11.76 17.98 3.14
N HIS A 375 -12.74 18.80 3.55
CA HIS A 375 -12.91 20.15 3.01
C HIS A 375 -11.72 21.03 3.38
N PHE A 376 -11.38 22.01 2.52
CA PHE A 376 -10.27 22.93 2.76
C PHE A 376 -10.40 23.69 4.10
N GLU A 377 -11.60 23.98 4.52
CA GLU A 377 -11.84 24.62 5.82
C GLU A 377 -11.35 23.74 6.98
N GLN A 378 -11.70 22.46 6.99
CA GLN A 378 -11.25 21.52 8.02
C GLN A 378 -9.74 21.28 7.92
N GLN A 379 -9.19 21.18 6.70
CA GLN A 379 -7.76 21.08 6.51
C GLN A 379 -7.02 22.31 7.06
N ALA A 380 -7.55 23.53 6.83
CA ALA A 380 -6.98 24.76 7.35
C ALA A 380 -6.96 24.77 8.88
N ILE A 381 -8.07 24.37 9.51
CA ILE A 381 -8.17 24.23 10.98
C ILE A 381 -7.10 23.26 11.49
N ASN A 382 -6.99 22.08 10.89
CA ASN A 382 -6.04 21.05 11.29
C ASN A 382 -4.58 21.53 11.16
N ILE A 383 -4.25 22.23 10.07
CA ILE A 383 -2.89 22.75 9.86
C ILE A 383 -2.57 23.87 10.84
N LYS A 384 -3.50 24.77 11.11
CA LYS A 384 -3.34 25.82 12.14
C LYS A 384 -3.16 25.22 13.53
N LYS A 385 -3.94 24.19 13.90
CA LYS A 385 -3.73 23.43 15.14
C LYS A 385 -2.31 22.85 15.24
N LEU A 386 -1.81 22.28 14.15
CA LEU A 386 -0.42 21.78 14.10
C LEU A 386 0.59 22.91 14.28
N TYR A 387 0.40 24.05 13.64
CA TYR A 387 1.27 25.21 13.79
C TYR A 387 1.43 25.62 15.26
N TYR A 388 0.35 25.75 15.99
CA TYR A 388 0.39 26.08 17.43
C TYR A 388 0.97 24.93 18.27
N LYS A 389 0.57 23.70 17.99
CA LYS A 389 1.01 22.51 18.73
C LYS A 389 2.52 22.32 18.68
N TYR A 390 3.13 22.55 17.51
CA TYR A 390 4.58 22.46 17.33
C TYR A 390 5.30 23.80 17.55
N LYS A 391 4.58 24.90 17.81
CA LYS A 391 5.12 26.25 17.82
C LYS A 391 5.99 26.48 16.57
N ALA A 392 5.43 26.13 15.43
CA ALA A 392 6.15 26.20 14.17
C ALA A 392 6.52 27.63 13.81
N ARG A 393 7.64 27.82 13.15
CA ARG A 393 8.12 29.12 12.66
C ARG A 393 7.42 29.51 11.37
N ALA A 394 7.11 28.53 10.52
CA ALA A 394 6.51 28.74 9.22
C ALA A 394 5.75 27.50 8.74
N ILE A 395 4.83 27.76 7.82
CA ILE A 395 4.12 26.76 7.02
C ILE A 395 4.49 27.03 5.56
N ALA A 396 5.24 26.13 4.93
CA ALA A 396 5.59 26.19 3.51
C ALA A 396 4.52 25.44 2.71
N ILE A 397 3.75 26.17 1.90
CA ILE A 397 2.59 25.64 1.17
C ILE A 397 2.82 25.76 -0.34
N ASP A 398 2.49 24.72 -1.11
CA ASP A 398 2.35 24.86 -2.57
C ASP A 398 1.22 25.82 -2.90
N ALA A 399 1.54 26.91 -3.57
CA ALA A 399 0.58 27.93 -3.99
C ALA A 399 0.19 27.80 -5.47
N ASN A 400 0.39 26.64 -6.09
CA ASN A 400 -0.09 26.34 -7.43
C ASN A 400 -1.45 25.62 -7.35
N GLY A 401 -2.39 25.99 -8.22
CA GLY A 401 -3.65 25.30 -8.39
C GLY A 401 -4.48 25.16 -7.10
N LEU A 402 -4.57 23.94 -6.57
CA LEU A 402 -5.40 23.63 -5.38
C LEU A 402 -4.90 24.30 -4.10
N GLY A 403 -3.61 24.56 -3.98
CA GLY A 403 -3.03 25.16 -2.79
C GLY A 403 -3.56 26.58 -2.51
N ILE A 404 -3.88 27.35 -3.54
CA ILE A 404 -4.50 28.67 -3.39
C ILE A 404 -5.84 28.54 -2.66
N GLY A 405 -6.64 27.53 -2.99
CA GLY A 405 -7.92 27.29 -2.33
C GLY A 405 -7.80 27.03 -0.82
N LEU A 406 -6.75 26.36 -0.37
CA LEU A 406 -6.48 26.17 1.05
C LEU A 406 -6.02 27.49 1.70
N VAL A 407 -5.15 28.26 1.03
CA VAL A 407 -4.66 29.56 1.51
C VAL A 407 -5.82 30.52 1.74
N ASP A 408 -6.86 30.51 0.89
CA ASP A 408 -8.06 31.35 1.07
C ASP A 408 -8.82 31.08 2.38
N PHE A 409 -8.73 29.87 2.93
CA PHE A 409 -9.23 29.53 4.25
C PHE A 409 -8.22 29.87 5.36
N MET A 410 -6.95 29.69 5.11
CA MET A 410 -5.89 29.98 6.09
C MET A 410 -5.81 31.47 6.45
N VAL A 411 -6.09 32.38 5.49
CA VAL A 411 -6.11 33.85 5.71
C VAL A 411 -7.39 34.35 6.37
N LYS A 412 -8.26 33.47 6.82
CA LYS A 412 -9.49 33.80 7.57
C LYS A 412 -9.43 33.20 8.96
N SER A 413 -9.98 33.89 9.94
CA SER A 413 -10.23 33.31 11.26
C SER A 413 -11.28 32.19 11.15
N GLN A 414 -11.20 31.20 12.02
CA GLN A 414 -12.08 30.04 12.04
C GLN A 414 -12.39 29.67 13.47
N GLU A 415 -13.50 28.96 13.67
CA GLU A 415 -13.84 28.32 14.93
C GLU A 415 -13.64 26.81 14.80
N ASP A 416 -12.99 26.21 15.77
CA ASP A 416 -12.81 24.77 15.80
C ASP A 416 -14.15 24.09 16.10
N PRO A 417 -14.71 23.28 15.17
CA PRO A 417 -16.02 22.67 15.39
C PRO A 417 -16.03 21.62 16.52
N GLU A 418 -14.85 21.13 16.94
CA GLU A 418 -14.76 20.15 18.02
C GLU A 418 -14.67 20.79 19.40
N THR A 419 -13.95 21.91 19.53
CA THR A 419 -13.67 22.54 20.83
C THR A 419 -14.36 23.89 21.01
N GLY A 420 -14.83 24.52 19.93
CA GLY A 420 -15.35 25.89 19.94
C GLY A 420 -14.26 26.97 20.10
N ASP A 421 -12.98 26.59 19.98
CA ASP A 421 -11.87 27.54 20.11
C ASP A 421 -11.76 28.43 18.89
N PHE A 422 -11.56 29.74 19.13
CA PHE A 422 -11.24 30.68 18.06
C PHE A 422 -9.80 30.48 17.57
N ILE A 423 -9.64 30.34 16.27
CA ILE A 423 -8.34 30.22 15.60
C ILE A 423 -8.15 31.44 14.68
N PRO A 424 -7.15 32.30 14.93
CA PRO A 424 -6.97 33.53 14.15
C PRO A 424 -6.57 33.26 12.71
N ASP A 425 -6.67 34.29 11.89
CA ASP A 425 -6.17 34.32 10.52
C ASP A 425 -4.65 34.37 10.48
N PHE A 426 -4.06 33.73 9.46
CA PHE A 426 -2.61 33.67 9.27
C PHE A 426 -2.16 34.57 8.13
N GLY A 427 -1.08 35.32 8.35
CA GLY A 427 -0.45 36.16 7.35
C GLY A 427 0.49 35.41 6.41
N VAL A 428 0.71 36.00 5.23
CA VAL A 428 1.64 35.48 4.20
C VAL A 428 2.95 36.24 4.26
N MET A 429 4.10 35.52 4.37
CA MET A 429 5.45 36.08 4.52
C MET A 429 5.99 36.72 3.25
N ASN A 430 5.66 36.15 2.10
CA ASN A 430 6.17 36.54 0.77
C ASN A 430 5.06 37.09 -0.14
N ASP A 431 4.18 37.93 0.44
CA ASP A 431 3.13 38.65 -0.27
C ASP A 431 3.68 39.98 -0.84
N ASP A 432 4.57 39.88 -1.82
CA ASP A 432 5.25 41.07 -2.42
C ASP A 432 4.27 42.02 -3.10
N GLU A 433 3.17 41.47 -3.68
CA GLU A 433 2.12 42.21 -4.36
C GLU A 433 1.08 42.81 -3.38
N GLY A 434 1.11 42.37 -2.12
CA GLY A 434 0.19 42.85 -1.09
C GLY A 434 -1.23 42.31 -1.24
N PHE A 435 -1.42 41.23 -2.01
CA PHE A 435 -2.74 40.65 -2.29
C PHE A 435 -3.45 40.17 -1.00
N TYR A 436 -2.70 39.52 -0.10
CA TYR A 436 -3.21 38.98 1.14
C TYR A 436 -3.27 40.00 2.31
N LYS A 437 -2.61 41.16 2.17
CA LYS A 437 -2.61 42.20 3.21
C LYS A 437 -3.99 42.71 3.54
N LYS A 438 -4.93 42.70 2.58
CA LYS A 438 -6.33 43.13 2.77
C LYS A 438 -7.14 42.22 3.71
N PHE A 439 -6.67 41.00 3.96
CA PHE A 439 -7.35 40.05 4.86
C PHE A 439 -6.81 40.09 6.30
N LYS A 440 -5.73 40.85 6.56
CA LYS A 440 -5.16 40.99 7.89
C LYS A 440 -6.14 41.69 8.82
N THR A 441 -6.32 41.14 10.00
CA THR A 441 -7.09 41.69 11.11
C THR A 441 -6.16 42.06 12.27
N PRO A 442 -6.60 42.79 13.32
CA PRO A 442 -5.78 42.99 14.52
C PRO A 442 -5.35 41.72 15.21
N ASP A 443 -6.11 40.63 15.04
CA ASP A 443 -5.85 39.30 15.61
C ASP A 443 -5.02 38.40 14.69
N THR A 444 -4.59 38.93 13.52
CA THR A 444 -3.78 38.15 12.56
C THR A 444 -2.50 37.64 13.22
N GLU A 445 -2.35 36.31 13.24
CA GLU A 445 -1.10 35.68 13.64
C GLU A 445 0.04 36.21 12.78
N THR A 446 1.21 36.35 13.36
CA THR A 446 2.42 36.77 12.60
C THR A 446 2.53 36.01 11.31
N GLU A 447 3.02 36.67 10.25
CA GLU A 447 3.19 36.07 8.93
C GLU A 447 3.73 34.64 9.04
N ALA A 448 2.82 33.65 8.99
CA ALA A 448 3.10 32.26 9.28
C ALA A 448 3.29 31.43 8.01
N MET A 449 2.70 31.87 6.90
CA MET A 449 2.69 31.12 5.64
C MET A 449 3.73 31.62 4.66
N TYR A 450 4.50 30.71 4.10
CA TYR A 450 5.38 30.94 2.96
C TYR A 450 4.82 30.21 1.73
N LEU A 451 4.43 30.95 0.71
CA LEU A 451 3.81 30.42 -0.50
C LEU A 451 4.88 30.05 -1.53
N ILE A 452 4.93 28.80 -1.93
CA ILE A 452 5.83 28.29 -2.96
C ILE A 452 5.09 28.24 -4.28
N LYS A 453 5.48 29.10 -5.22
CA LYS A 453 5.01 29.04 -6.61
C LYS A 453 6.01 28.19 -7.41
N ALA A 454 5.86 26.88 -7.31
CA ALA A 454 6.76 25.92 -7.93
C ALA A 454 6.83 26.11 -9.45
N ASN A 455 8.05 26.26 -9.96
CA ASN A 455 8.39 26.30 -11.38
C ASN A 455 9.67 25.49 -11.61
N ALA A 456 10.07 25.26 -12.87
CA ALA A 456 11.20 24.39 -13.19
C ALA A 456 12.52 24.78 -12.50
N PRO A 457 12.93 26.07 -12.42
CA PRO A 457 14.12 26.48 -11.66
C PRO A 457 14.00 26.22 -10.15
N ILE A 458 12.87 26.58 -9.53
CA ILE A 458 12.62 26.37 -8.09
C ILE A 458 12.63 24.87 -7.76
N ASN A 459 11.98 24.05 -8.59
CA ASN A 459 11.97 22.61 -8.42
C ASN A 459 13.38 22.03 -8.53
N THR A 460 14.17 22.43 -9.51
CA THR A 460 15.57 22.01 -9.68
C THR A 460 16.40 22.32 -8.43
N GLU A 461 16.24 23.52 -7.90
CA GLU A 461 16.94 23.97 -6.69
C GLU A 461 16.50 23.19 -5.46
N ALA A 462 15.20 22.92 -5.31
CA ALA A 462 14.63 22.15 -4.22
C ALA A 462 15.10 20.67 -4.28
N HIS A 463 14.98 20.02 -5.45
CA HIS A 463 15.43 18.65 -5.67
C HIS A 463 16.91 18.48 -5.33
N SER A 464 17.76 19.35 -5.85
CA SER A 464 19.21 19.34 -5.61
C SER A 464 19.54 19.55 -4.13
N TYR A 465 18.79 20.42 -3.45
CA TYR A 465 18.99 20.65 -2.02
C TYR A 465 18.63 19.41 -1.20
N VAL A 466 17.48 18.79 -1.43
CA VAL A 466 17.07 17.55 -0.74
C VAL A 466 18.13 16.46 -0.93
N GLN A 467 18.59 16.24 -2.18
CA GLN A 467 19.61 15.24 -2.49
C GLN A 467 20.93 15.52 -1.75
N THR A 468 21.37 16.78 -1.75
CA THR A 468 22.61 17.22 -1.07
C THR A 468 22.51 17.03 0.45
N GLN A 469 21.38 17.44 1.06
CA GLN A 469 21.19 17.29 2.50
C GLN A 469 21.08 15.83 2.93
N LEU A 470 20.42 14.98 2.12
CA LEU A 470 20.36 13.54 2.36
C LEU A 470 21.76 12.91 2.23
N SER A 471 22.49 13.22 1.17
CA SER A 471 23.83 12.69 0.92
C SER A 471 24.83 13.07 2.01
N SER A 472 24.72 14.28 2.56
CA SER A 472 25.58 14.78 3.66
C SER A 472 25.11 14.36 5.06
N GLY A 473 24.04 13.56 5.18
CA GLY A 473 23.51 13.10 6.47
C GLY A 473 22.87 14.18 7.32
N ARG A 474 22.44 15.28 6.69
CA ARG A 474 21.81 16.42 7.38
C ARG A 474 20.30 16.28 7.53
N ILE A 475 19.73 15.14 7.08
CA ILE A 475 18.34 14.76 7.31
C ILE A 475 18.30 13.48 8.13
N LYS A 476 17.36 13.40 9.09
CA LYS A 476 17.10 12.21 9.90
C LYS A 476 15.61 11.85 9.84
N PHE A 477 15.32 10.55 9.86
CA PHE A 477 13.98 9.98 9.72
C PHE A 477 13.67 9.04 10.88
N LEU A 478 12.37 8.74 11.05
CA LEU A 478 11.91 7.68 11.94
C LEU A 478 12.43 6.31 11.45
N ILE A 479 12.70 5.42 12.41
CA ILE A 479 13.08 4.03 12.12
C ILE A 479 12.00 3.33 11.28
N ASP A 480 12.35 2.18 10.75
CA ASP A 480 11.42 1.34 10.00
C ASP A 480 10.22 0.91 10.85
N GLU A 481 9.05 0.81 10.21
CA GLU A 481 7.80 0.41 10.87
C GLU A 481 7.91 -0.96 11.54
N THR A 482 8.58 -1.92 10.90
CA THR A 482 8.78 -3.27 11.44
C THR A 482 9.63 -3.21 12.72
N GLN A 483 10.70 -2.40 12.70
CA GLN A 483 11.54 -2.17 13.89
C GLN A 483 10.77 -1.45 15.00
N ALA A 484 9.96 -0.44 14.65
CA ALA A 484 9.12 0.28 15.59
C ALA A 484 8.10 -0.65 16.25
N LYS A 485 7.43 -1.50 15.46
CA LYS A 485 6.48 -2.51 15.93
C LYS A 485 7.16 -3.53 16.85
N ALA A 486 8.33 -4.04 16.47
CA ALA A 486 9.09 -4.98 17.30
C ALA A 486 9.46 -4.35 18.65
N LYS A 487 9.95 -3.10 18.65
CA LYS A 487 10.27 -2.36 19.89
C LYS A 487 9.04 -2.11 20.74
N LEU A 488 7.89 -1.72 20.14
CA LEU A 488 6.64 -1.52 20.86
C LEU A 488 6.18 -2.82 21.53
N MET A 489 6.18 -3.93 20.79
CA MET A 489 5.73 -5.23 21.29
C MET A 489 6.67 -5.83 22.35
N ALA A 490 7.92 -5.40 22.42
CA ALA A 490 8.83 -5.75 23.51
C ALA A 490 8.48 -5.07 24.84
N THR A 491 7.58 -4.08 24.85
CA THR A 491 7.15 -3.37 26.06
C THR A 491 5.83 -3.91 26.60
N LYS A 492 5.65 -3.92 27.93
CA LYS A 492 4.36 -4.28 28.55
C LYS A 492 3.23 -3.36 28.07
N MET A 493 3.50 -2.09 27.86
CA MET A 493 2.54 -1.12 27.37
C MET A 493 2.06 -1.47 25.94
N GLY A 494 2.99 -1.80 25.04
CA GLY A 494 2.66 -2.17 23.66
C GLY A 494 1.87 -3.48 23.54
N GLN A 495 2.17 -4.45 24.42
CA GLN A 495 1.41 -5.70 24.52
C GLN A 495 -0.03 -5.47 25.00
N ALA A 496 -0.24 -4.52 25.95
CA ALA A 496 -1.54 -4.18 26.50
C ALA A 496 -2.38 -3.26 25.58
N MET A 497 -1.78 -2.61 24.57
CA MET A 497 -2.51 -1.74 23.64
C MET A 497 -3.50 -2.53 22.80
N ASP A 498 -4.69 -1.97 22.59
CA ASP A 498 -5.63 -2.45 21.57
C ASP A 498 -5.10 -2.20 20.15
N ALA A 499 -5.73 -2.83 19.15
CA ALA A 499 -5.28 -2.74 17.76
C ALA A 499 -5.33 -1.31 17.20
N SER A 500 -6.32 -0.50 17.60
CA SER A 500 -6.48 0.88 17.15
C SER A 500 -5.35 1.78 17.67
N LYS A 501 -5.12 1.78 18.98
CA LYS A 501 -4.03 2.56 19.59
C LYS A 501 -2.65 2.16 19.08
N ARG A 502 -2.48 0.87 18.77
CA ARG A 502 -1.24 0.37 18.17
C ARG A 502 -1.06 0.89 16.75
N ALA A 503 -2.14 0.92 15.95
CA ALA A 503 -2.12 1.49 14.61
C ALA A 503 -1.80 3.00 14.65
N ASP A 504 -2.41 3.74 15.55
CA ASP A 504 -2.15 5.18 15.74
C ASP A 504 -0.69 5.45 16.15
N TYR A 505 -0.14 4.62 17.05
CA TYR A 505 1.27 4.73 17.43
C TYR A 505 2.21 4.47 16.24
N LEU A 506 1.90 3.49 15.39
CA LEU A 506 2.74 3.11 14.26
C LEU A 506 2.56 4.02 13.04
N LYS A 507 1.48 4.78 12.96
CA LYS A 507 1.15 5.63 11.81
C LYS A 507 2.29 6.54 11.33
N PRO A 508 3.02 7.29 12.18
CA PRO A 508 4.15 8.13 11.73
C PRO A 508 5.29 7.34 11.09
N PHE A 509 5.56 6.12 11.58
CA PHE A 509 6.58 5.24 11.01
C PHE A 509 6.17 4.72 9.63
N THR A 510 4.91 4.30 9.49
CA THR A 510 4.33 3.87 8.22
C THR A 510 4.36 5.00 7.18
N LEU A 511 3.95 6.22 7.57
CA LEU A 511 3.97 7.37 6.68
C LEU A 511 5.39 7.75 6.25
N THR A 512 6.39 7.58 7.14
CA THR A 512 7.81 7.77 6.79
C THR A 512 8.30 6.70 5.81
N THR A 513 7.83 5.46 5.93
CA THR A 513 8.13 4.39 4.97
C THR A 513 7.50 4.69 3.60
N ILE A 514 6.27 5.20 3.57
CA ILE A 514 5.62 5.62 2.32
C ILE A 514 6.38 6.79 1.67
N LEU A 515 6.85 7.78 2.45
CA LEU A 515 7.71 8.85 1.93
C LEU A 515 8.98 8.28 1.27
N ARG A 516 9.63 7.32 1.92
CA ARG A 516 10.78 6.62 1.34
C ARG A 516 10.46 6.02 -0.02
N GLU A 517 9.36 5.28 -0.13
CA GLU A 517 8.94 4.67 -1.40
C GLU A 517 8.65 5.72 -2.48
N GLN A 518 8.00 6.82 -2.11
CA GLN A 518 7.76 7.94 -3.02
C GLN A 518 9.08 8.52 -3.54
N MET A 519 10.06 8.74 -2.66
CA MET A 519 11.37 9.26 -3.05
C MET A 519 12.13 8.31 -3.98
N LEU A 520 12.13 7.02 -3.67
CA LEU A 520 12.85 6.02 -4.47
C LEU A 520 12.17 5.73 -5.82
N ASN A 521 10.89 6.08 -5.96
CA ASN A 521 10.16 6.00 -7.22
C ASN A 521 10.43 7.18 -8.16
N LEU A 522 11.20 8.19 -7.73
CA LEU A 522 11.52 9.35 -8.54
C LEU A 522 12.78 9.11 -9.34
N VAL A 523 12.66 9.26 -10.65
CA VAL A 523 13.77 9.17 -11.61
C VAL A 523 14.04 10.52 -12.21
N GLU A 524 15.31 10.81 -12.48
CA GLU A 524 15.74 12.05 -13.07
C GLU A 524 15.52 12.03 -14.59
N GLU A 525 14.85 13.03 -15.10
CA GLU A 525 14.86 13.40 -16.51
C GLU A 525 15.42 14.81 -16.65
N ASN A 526 16.39 14.98 -17.53
CA ASN A 526 17.00 16.27 -17.79
C ASN A 526 16.30 16.97 -18.96
N GLU A 527 15.69 18.12 -18.70
CA GLU A 527 15.23 19.04 -19.76
C GLU A 527 16.14 20.30 -19.77
N GLY A 528 17.17 20.25 -20.59
CA GLY A 528 18.16 21.33 -20.66
C GLY A 528 18.94 21.50 -19.35
N VAL A 529 18.74 22.63 -18.66
CA VAL A 529 19.44 22.95 -17.39
C VAL A 529 18.63 22.53 -16.16
N ASN A 530 17.35 22.12 -16.34
CA ASN A 530 16.45 21.81 -15.25
C ASN A 530 16.38 20.32 -14.98
N ILE A 531 16.36 19.95 -13.70
CA ILE A 531 16.11 18.60 -13.22
C ILE A 531 14.60 18.42 -13.05
N ILE A 532 14.03 17.48 -13.77
CA ILE A 532 12.63 17.08 -13.64
C ILE A 532 12.58 15.69 -13.02
N LEU A 533 11.87 15.58 -11.91
CA LEU A 533 11.64 14.28 -11.28
C LEU A 533 10.31 13.69 -11.74
N LYS A 534 10.37 12.57 -12.46
CA LYS A 534 9.21 11.78 -12.87
C LYS A 534 9.06 10.53 -12.02
N GLN A 535 7.82 10.11 -11.87
CA GLN A 535 7.50 8.85 -11.20
C GLN A 535 7.81 7.67 -12.14
N SER A 536 8.68 6.77 -11.74
CA SER A 536 8.97 5.50 -12.44
C SER A 536 7.72 4.63 -12.52
N SER A 537 6.93 4.60 -11.44
CA SER A 537 5.61 3.96 -11.41
C SER A 537 4.52 4.99 -11.11
N LYS A 538 3.53 5.09 -12.00
CA LYS A 538 2.37 6.00 -11.82
C LYS A 538 1.45 5.62 -10.66
N GLY A 539 1.54 4.39 -10.15
CA GLY A 539 0.77 3.92 -9.00
C GLY A 539 1.26 4.46 -7.66
N ILE A 540 2.52 4.93 -7.59
CA ILE A 540 3.10 5.50 -6.38
C ILE A 540 3.03 7.02 -6.52
N LYS A 541 2.19 7.67 -5.69
CA LYS A 541 2.04 9.13 -5.65
C LYS A 541 3.32 9.78 -5.13
N LYS A 542 3.44 11.12 -5.21
CA LYS A 542 4.60 11.88 -4.69
C LYS A 542 4.20 12.95 -3.65
N ASP A 543 2.97 12.91 -3.16
CA ASP A 543 2.38 13.99 -2.35
C ASP A 543 3.19 14.22 -1.04
N LYS A 544 3.60 13.12 -0.35
CA LYS A 544 4.45 13.24 0.86
C LYS A 544 5.85 13.79 0.55
N PHE A 545 6.42 13.40 -0.59
CA PHE A 545 7.69 13.94 -1.03
C PHE A 545 7.57 15.44 -1.33
N SER A 546 6.51 15.88 -2.02
CA SER A 546 6.27 17.30 -2.30
C SER A 546 6.15 18.11 -1.00
N ALA A 547 5.34 17.64 -0.04
CA ALA A 547 5.22 18.30 1.27
C ALA A 547 6.57 18.37 2.00
N PHE A 548 7.33 17.29 2.01
CA PHE A 548 8.67 17.24 2.61
C PHE A 548 9.64 18.20 1.95
N GLU A 549 9.66 18.22 0.63
CA GLU A 549 10.52 19.08 -0.18
C GLU A 549 10.22 20.57 0.02
N TYR A 550 8.95 20.97 0.04
CA TYR A 550 8.55 22.36 0.27
C TYR A 550 9.01 22.86 1.64
N GLY A 551 8.88 22.04 2.68
CA GLY A 551 9.40 22.36 3.99
C GLY A 551 10.92 22.54 4.00
N LEU A 552 11.66 21.68 3.31
CA LEU A 552 13.12 21.76 3.17
C LEU A 552 13.55 22.97 2.32
N TYR A 553 12.83 23.29 1.27
CA TYR A 553 13.11 24.45 0.45
C TYR A 553 12.98 25.76 1.23
N TYR A 554 11.94 25.92 2.04
CA TYR A 554 11.83 27.06 2.95
C TYR A 554 13.03 27.14 3.92
N ILE A 555 13.43 26.01 4.51
CA ILE A 555 14.59 25.96 5.42
C ILE A 555 15.86 26.40 4.69
N LYS A 556 16.05 26.01 3.42
CA LYS A 556 17.16 26.46 2.59
C LYS A 556 17.18 27.97 2.45
N LEU A 557 16.04 28.58 2.13
CA LEU A 557 15.94 30.03 1.97
C LEU A 557 16.33 30.78 3.26
N GLU A 558 15.91 30.23 4.42
CA GLU A 558 16.30 30.80 5.73
C GLU A 558 17.80 30.62 6.03
N GLU A 559 18.39 29.48 5.69
CA GLU A 559 19.83 29.26 5.80
C GLU A 559 20.62 30.23 4.92
N ASP A 560 20.19 30.48 3.69
CA ASP A 560 20.82 31.41 2.75
C ASP A 560 20.71 32.87 3.22
N ARG A 561 19.55 33.27 3.74
CA ARG A 561 19.36 34.58 4.38
C ARG A 561 20.30 34.77 5.57
N SER A 562 20.43 33.76 6.41
CA SER A 562 21.30 33.79 7.58
C SER A 562 22.79 33.90 7.18
N ARG A 563 23.22 33.20 6.12
CA ARG A 563 24.59 33.26 5.58
C ARG A 563 24.89 34.64 5.00
N LYS A 564 23.94 35.23 4.26
CA LYS A 564 24.09 36.60 3.71
C LYS A 564 24.22 37.65 4.82
N ARG A 565 23.45 37.56 5.89
CA ARG A 565 23.55 38.45 7.07
C ARG A 565 24.92 38.34 7.76
N LYS A 566 25.42 37.09 7.97
CA LYS A 566 26.76 36.87 8.56
C LYS A 566 27.88 37.46 7.68
N LYS A 567 27.82 37.32 6.35
CA LYS A 567 28.81 37.90 5.44
C LYS A 567 28.81 39.44 5.47
N ARG A 568 27.63 40.08 5.53
CA ARG A 568 27.52 41.55 5.69
C ARG A 568 28.17 42.02 6.99
N ASN A 569 27.85 41.39 8.12
CA ASN A 569 28.44 41.77 9.41
C ASN A 569 29.98 41.63 9.44
N ILE A 570 30.56 40.65 8.75
CA ILE A 570 32.02 40.50 8.65
C ILE A 570 32.64 41.55 7.77
N SER A 571 32.02 41.91 6.62
CA SER A 571 32.51 43.00 5.76
C SER A 571 32.40 44.34 6.45
N ASP A 572 31.38 44.62 7.23
CA ASP A 572 31.22 45.83 8.01
C ASP A 572 32.29 45.94 9.13
N MET A 573 32.69 44.81 9.73
CA MET A 573 33.82 44.77 10.69
C MET A 573 35.19 44.98 10.04
N MET A 574 35.40 44.52 8.79
CA MET A 574 36.67 44.73 8.08
C MET A 574 36.90 46.18 7.67
N PHE A 575 35.85 46.99 7.47
CA PHE A 575 35.99 48.40 7.20
C PHE A 575 36.46 49.24 8.41
N PHE A 576 36.28 48.73 9.64
CA PHE A 576 36.76 49.41 10.86
C PHE A 576 38.20 49.06 11.25
N THR A 577 38.82 48.04 10.65
CA THR A 577 40.21 47.63 10.96
C THR A 577 41.24 48.17 9.96
N SER A 578 40.83 48.95 8.97
CA SER A 578 41.71 49.59 7.96
C SER A 578 41.81 51.10 8.11
N ARG A 579 41.77 51.63 9.35
CA ARG A 579 42.17 53.01 9.69
C ARG A 579 43.26 53.03 10.73
#